data_80d76d4eb241e0f0126f22cbffd62cb3
#
_entry.id   80d76d4eb241e0f0126f22cbffd62cb3
#
_cell.length_a   1.000
_cell.length_b   1.000
_cell.length_c   1.000
_cell.angle_alpha   90.00
_cell.angle_beta   90.00
_cell.angle_gamma   90.00
#
_symmetry.space_group_name_H-M   'P 1'
#
loop_
_entity.id
_entity.type
_entity.pdbx_description
1 polymer ?
#
loop_
_entity_poly.entity_id
_entity_poly.type
_entity_poly.pdbx_seq_one_letter_code
_entity_poly.pdbx_strand_id
1 'polypeptide(L)'
;MDLTNNLDAYLNAHLDESIAELCKLVSQTSVSAYKHGLIECSEIIVGLMKKRGFKVQIFSNDVAPIIVAERKGKSNKTLLFYNHYDVQPAEPLDLWESPPFKPMI
;
A
#
# COMPACT_ATOMS: atom_id res chain seq x y z
N MET A 1 -15.42 -15.69 22.59
CA MET A 1 -15.53 -14.45 21.78
C MET A 1 -15.23 -14.79 20.33
N ASP A 2 -16.12 -14.48 19.43
CA ASP A 2 -15.94 -14.78 18.02
C ASP A 2 -14.88 -13.85 17.42
N LEU A 3 -13.82 -14.42 16.83
CA LEU A 3 -12.73 -13.67 16.19
C LEU A 3 -13.27 -12.80 15.04
N THR A 4 -14.24 -13.27 14.30
CA THR A 4 -14.87 -12.54 13.19
C THR A 4 -15.52 -11.26 13.68
N ASN A 5 -16.27 -11.30 14.76
CA ASN A 5 -16.92 -10.11 15.34
C ASN A 5 -15.88 -9.08 15.82
N ASN A 6 -14.76 -9.52 16.34
CA ASN A 6 -13.67 -8.63 16.75
C ASN A 6 -12.98 -7.96 15.55
N LEU A 7 -12.76 -8.71 14.47
CA LEU A 7 -12.19 -8.16 13.23
C LEU A 7 -13.13 -7.16 12.59
N ASP A 8 -14.42 -7.48 12.50
CA ASP A 8 -15.43 -6.59 11.92
C ASP A 8 -15.54 -5.29 12.73
N ALA A 9 -15.56 -5.37 14.05
CA ALA A 9 -15.58 -4.20 14.93
C ALA A 9 -14.35 -3.33 14.73
N TYR A 10 -13.16 -3.93 14.62
CA TYR A 10 -11.92 -3.21 14.36
C TYR A 10 -11.95 -2.53 12.99
N LEU A 11 -12.34 -3.25 11.95
CA LEU A 11 -12.41 -2.73 10.59
C LEU A 11 -13.38 -1.54 10.50
N ASN A 12 -14.56 -1.65 11.10
CA ASN A 12 -15.54 -0.58 11.12
C ASN A 12 -15.03 0.66 11.89
N ALA A 13 -14.36 0.47 13.01
CA ALA A 13 -13.82 1.56 13.81
C ALA A 13 -12.67 2.31 13.11
N HIS A 14 -11.96 1.66 12.18
CA HIS A 14 -10.79 2.23 11.47
C HIS A 14 -11.02 2.45 9.98
N LEU A 15 -12.28 2.35 9.52
CA LEU A 15 -12.59 2.43 8.10
C LEU A 15 -12.17 3.75 7.47
N ASP A 16 -12.51 4.87 8.09
CA ASP A 16 -12.19 6.20 7.57
C ASP A 16 -10.67 6.42 7.48
N GLU A 17 -9.93 5.98 8.49
CA GLU A 17 -8.46 6.02 8.47
C GLU A 17 -7.88 5.17 7.35
N SER A 18 -8.42 3.95 7.16
CA SER A 18 -7.98 3.04 6.10
C SER A 18 -8.24 3.61 4.72
N ILE A 19 -9.39 4.24 4.52
CA ILE A 19 -9.73 4.93 3.26
C ILE A 19 -8.76 6.11 3.02
N ALA A 20 -8.48 6.90 4.03
CA ALA A 20 -7.56 8.03 3.92
C ALA A 20 -6.13 7.57 3.54
N GLU A 21 -5.65 6.49 4.15
CA GLU A 21 -4.34 5.90 3.81
C GLU A 21 -4.32 5.33 2.38
N LEU A 22 -5.38 4.67 1.95
CA LEU A 22 -5.53 4.19 0.58
C LEU A 22 -5.53 5.35 -0.42
N CYS A 23 -6.29 6.41 -0.14
CA CYS A 23 -6.31 7.61 -0.97
C CYS A 23 -4.92 8.24 -1.09
N LYS A 24 -4.16 8.30 -0.01
CA LYS A 24 -2.78 8.79 -0.03
C LYS A 24 -1.89 7.95 -0.95
N LEU A 25 -1.99 6.63 -0.86
CA LEU A 25 -1.22 5.71 -1.70
C LEU A 25 -1.62 5.83 -3.18
N VAL A 26 -2.92 5.87 -3.48
CA VAL A 26 -3.45 6.00 -4.84
C VAL A 26 -3.09 7.35 -5.48
N SER A 27 -3.00 8.42 -4.68
CA SER A 27 -2.61 9.75 -5.16
C SER A 27 -1.14 9.84 -5.58
N GLN A 28 -0.31 8.94 -5.09
CA GLN A 28 1.11 8.89 -5.45
C GLN A 28 1.28 8.15 -6.78
N THR A 29 1.73 8.86 -7.80
CA THR A 29 2.09 8.25 -9.07
C THR A 29 3.24 7.27 -8.90
N SER A 30 3.13 6.08 -9.50
CA SER A 30 4.12 5.01 -9.41
C SER A 30 4.22 4.21 -10.71
N VAL A 31 4.51 4.90 -11.81
CA VAL A 31 4.51 4.30 -13.15
C VAL A 31 5.91 3.76 -13.49
N SER A 32 6.07 2.44 -13.46
CA SER A 32 7.36 1.77 -13.68
C SER A 32 7.92 1.98 -15.08
N ALA A 33 7.07 1.99 -16.11
CA ALA A 33 7.49 2.23 -17.49
C ALA A 33 8.16 3.59 -17.69
N TYR A 34 7.79 4.59 -16.90
CA TYR A 34 8.34 5.93 -16.94
C TYR A 34 9.36 6.19 -15.83
N LYS A 35 9.62 5.22 -14.98
CA LYS A 35 10.45 5.35 -13.78
C LYS A 35 10.06 6.55 -12.91
N HIS A 36 8.75 6.79 -12.81
CA HIS A 36 8.19 7.98 -12.16
C HIS A 36 7.47 7.64 -10.85
N GLY A 37 7.90 8.29 -9.77
CA GLY A 37 7.24 8.24 -8.46
C GLY A 37 7.41 6.95 -7.67
N LEU A 38 8.27 6.03 -8.10
CA LEU A 38 8.44 4.72 -7.45
C LEU A 38 9.11 4.82 -6.09
N ILE A 39 10.10 5.68 -5.94
CA ILE A 39 10.77 5.91 -4.66
C ILE A 39 9.80 6.55 -3.67
N GLU A 40 9.10 7.57 -4.07
CA GLU A 40 8.12 8.29 -3.26
C GLU A 40 6.98 7.35 -2.83
N CYS A 41 6.49 6.49 -3.73
CA CYS A 41 5.49 5.49 -3.40
C CYS A 41 6.02 4.48 -2.39
N SER A 42 7.27 4.02 -2.56
CA SER A 42 7.91 3.10 -1.62
C SER A 42 8.04 3.71 -0.22
N GLU A 43 8.35 4.99 -0.12
CA GLU A 43 8.43 5.71 1.16
C GLU A 43 7.08 5.76 1.89
N ILE A 44 5.99 5.96 1.15
CA ILE A 44 4.64 5.90 1.72
C ILE A 44 4.36 4.52 2.29
N ILE A 45 4.66 3.45 1.54
CA ILE A 45 4.44 2.07 1.98
C ILE A 45 5.27 1.75 3.21
N VAL A 46 6.55 2.13 3.22
CA VAL A 46 7.45 1.95 4.37
C VAL A 46 6.88 2.65 5.60
N GLY A 47 6.40 3.87 5.47
CA GLY A 47 5.76 4.62 6.54
C GLY A 47 4.52 3.92 7.11
N LEU A 48 3.65 3.40 6.24
CA LEU A 48 2.46 2.64 6.63
C LEU A 48 2.81 1.34 7.36
N MET A 49 3.85 0.64 6.93
CA MET A 49 4.32 -0.59 7.58
C MET A 49 4.93 -0.30 8.95
N LYS A 50 5.80 0.71 9.05
CA LYS A 50 6.40 1.13 10.33
C LYS A 50 5.36 1.58 11.34
N LYS A 51 4.36 2.33 10.92
CA LYS A 51 3.22 2.74 11.75
C LYS A 51 2.52 1.54 12.40
N ARG A 52 2.47 0.41 11.69
CA ARG A 52 1.86 -0.84 12.15
C ARG A 52 2.80 -1.76 12.92
N GLY A 53 4.00 -1.29 13.24
CA GLY A 53 4.97 -2.04 14.03
C GLY A 53 5.75 -3.10 13.26
N PHE A 54 5.76 -3.01 11.92
CA PHE A 54 6.60 -3.89 11.10
C PHE A 54 8.06 -3.43 11.12
N LYS A 55 8.96 -4.42 11.14
CA LYS A 55 10.38 -4.22 10.84
C LYS A 55 10.53 -4.23 9.33
N VAL A 56 11.07 -3.16 8.76
CA VAL A 56 11.13 -2.97 7.31
C VAL A 56 12.57 -3.02 6.83
N GLN A 57 12.79 -3.80 5.76
CA GLN A 57 14.02 -3.81 4.98
C GLN A 57 13.71 -3.32 3.56
N ILE A 58 14.62 -2.55 2.99
CA ILE A 58 14.48 -1.98 1.65
C ILE A 58 15.68 -2.46 0.81
N PHE A 59 15.38 -3.06 -0.33
CA PHE A 59 16.38 -3.50 -1.30
C PHE A 59 16.24 -2.61 -2.54
N SER A 60 17.23 -1.75 -2.76
CA SER A 60 17.25 -0.85 -3.89
C SER A 60 17.69 -1.58 -5.16
N ASN A 61 17.11 -1.20 -6.28
CA ASN A 61 17.50 -1.61 -7.61
C ASN A 61 17.27 -0.46 -8.61
N ASP A 62 17.60 -0.68 -9.87
CA ASP A 62 17.54 0.37 -10.92
C ASP A 62 16.10 0.73 -11.36
N VAL A 63 15.10 -0.03 -10.93
CA VAL A 63 13.69 0.16 -11.33
C VAL A 63 12.85 0.69 -10.17
N ALA A 64 12.72 -0.12 -9.12
CA ALA A 64 11.87 0.20 -7.98
C ALA A 64 12.39 -0.50 -6.72
N PRO A 65 12.41 0.16 -5.56
CA PRO A 65 12.77 -0.49 -4.31
C PRO A 65 11.88 -1.68 -3.99
N ILE A 66 12.48 -2.78 -3.53
CA ILE A 66 11.76 -3.93 -3.01
C ILE A 66 11.66 -3.76 -1.49
N ILE A 67 10.45 -3.89 -0.98
CA ILE A 67 10.15 -3.72 0.45
C ILE A 67 9.83 -5.07 1.05
N VAL A 68 10.53 -5.44 2.10
CA VAL A 68 10.25 -6.62 2.93
C VAL A 68 9.91 -6.15 4.33
N ALA A 69 8.72 -6.45 4.79
CA ALA A 69 8.24 -6.05 6.10
C ALA A 69 7.82 -7.29 6.91
N GLU A 70 8.32 -7.39 8.13
CA GLU A 70 8.03 -8.49 9.03
C GLU A 70 7.47 -8.00 10.36
N ARG A 71 6.49 -8.71 10.86
CA ARG A 71 5.96 -8.53 12.21
C ARG A 71 5.76 -9.88 12.88
N LYS A 72 6.38 -10.05 14.03
CA LYS A 72 6.25 -11.29 14.80
C LYS A 72 4.86 -11.40 15.42
N GLY A 73 4.21 -12.53 15.19
CA GLY A 73 2.96 -12.89 15.86
C GLY A 73 3.22 -13.78 17.09
N LYS A 74 2.13 -14.27 17.67
CA LYS A 74 2.17 -15.18 18.84
C LYS A 74 2.36 -16.65 18.46
N SER A 75 2.06 -17.00 17.21
CA SER A 75 2.15 -18.36 16.66
C SER A 75 3.47 -18.56 15.93
N ASN A 76 3.86 -19.81 15.72
CA ASN A 76 4.97 -20.18 14.84
C ASN A 76 4.56 -20.29 13.36
N LYS A 77 3.29 -20.03 13.05
CA LYS A 77 2.79 -19.99 11.68
C LYS A 77 3.08 -18.62 11.06
N THR A 78 3.40 -18.62 9.77
CA THR A 78 3.69 -17.40 9.02
C THR A 78 2.65 -17.22 7.91
N LEU A 79 2.13 -16.00 7.80
CA LEU A 79 1.37 -15.54 6.64
C LEU A 79 2.30 -14.70 5.77
N LEU A 80 2.35 -15.01 4.50
CA LEU A 80 3.10 -14.23 3.51
C LEU A 80 2.13 -13.53 2.56
N PHE A 81 2.27 -12.21 2.44
CA PHE A 81 1.56 -11.40 1.46
C PHE A 81 2.55 -10.92 0.42
N TYR A 82 2.20 -11.07 -0.84
CA TYR A 82 2.96 -10.55 -1.97
C TYR A 82 2.09 -9.59 -2.77
N ASN A 83 2.56 -8.37 -2.95
CA ASN A 83 1.89 -7.35 -3.76
C ASN A 83 2.93 -6.52 -4.52
N HIS A 84 2.55 -5.95 -5.65
CA HIS A 84 3.31 -4.91 -6.30
C HIS A 84 2.66 -3.53 -6.06
N TYR A 85 3.45 -2.47 -6.15
CA TYR A 85 2.96 -1.10 -5.97
C TYR A 85 3.12 -0.22 -7.21
N ASP A 86 3.80 -0.71 -8.23
CA ASP A 86 3.87 -0.04 -9.50
C ASP A 86 2.59 -0.23 -10.31
N VAL A 87 2.32 0.72 -11.17
CA VAL A 87 1.17 0.72 -12.07
C VAL A 87 1.63 0.91 -13.52
N GLN A 88 0.76 0.56 -14.45
CA GLN A 88 0.95 0.84 -15.86
C GLN A 88 0.67 2.33 -16.18
N PRO A 89 1.15 2.84 -17.32
CA PRO A 89 0.73 4.16 -17.79
C PRO A 89 -0.79 4.30 -17.82
N ALA A 90 -1.29 5.45 -17.38
CA ALA A 90 -2.73 5.68 -17.26
C ALA A 90 -3.43 6.02 -18.57
N GLU A 91 -2.68 6.25 -19.65
CA GLU A 91 -3.23 6.59 -20.97
C GLU A 91 -4.07 5.42 -21.56
N PRO A 92 -5.15 5.72 -22.30
CA PRO A 92 -5.65 7.06 -22.66
C PRO A 92 -6.46 7.71 -21.55
N LEU A 93 -6.14 8.97 -21.24
CA LEU A 93 -6.73 9.71 -20.12
C LEU A 93 -8.23 10.04 -20.30
N ASP A 94 -8.68 10.14 -21.53
CA ASP A 94 -10.07 10.44 -21.89
C ASP A 94 -11.06 9.32 -21.57
N LEU A 95 -10.58 8.11 -21.29
CA LEU A 95 -11.43 6.99 -20.87
C LEU A 95 -11.68 6.94 -19.35
N TRP A 96 -11.01 7.77 -18.58
CA TRP A 96 -11.21 7.84 -17.14
C TRP A 96 -12.37 8.79 -16.79
N GLU A 97 -13.25 8.35 -15.89
CA GLU A 97 -14.34 9.18 -15.36
C GLU A 97 -13.82 10.29 -14.43
N SER A 98 -12.68 10.06 -13.79
CA SER A 98 -11.96 11.02 -12.95
C SER A 98 -10.45 10.91 -13.20
N PRO A 99 -9.64 11.92 -12.85
CA PRO A 99 -8.19 11.84 -13.02
C PRO A 99 -7.61 10.61 -12.31
N PRO A 100 -6.74 9.82 -12.98
CA PRO A 100 -6.30 8.49 -12.49
C PRO A 100 -5.66 8.49 -11.09
N PHE A 101 -4.93 9.55 -10.74
CA PHE A 101 -4.24 9.68 -9.46
C PHE A 101 -4.95 10.64 -8.49
N LYS A 102 -6.22 10.88 -8.72
CA LYS A 102 -7.08 11.65 -7.83
C LYS A 102 -8.22 10.75 -7.32
N PRO A 103 -8.02 10.08 -6.19
CA PRO A 103 -9.02 9.16 -5.67
C PRO A 103 -10.32 9.89 -5.36
N MET A 104 -11.44 9.27 -5.72
CA MET A 104 -12.78 9.75 -5.46
C MET A 104 -13.60 8.62 -4.85
N ILE A 105 -14.48 8.97 -3.92
CA ILE A 105 -15.39 8.05 -3.22
C ILE A 105 -16.81 8.33 -3.68
#